data_febbde210f2c883e2b8257fe861c1a99
#
_entry.id   febbde210f2c883e2b8257fe861c1a99
#
_cell.length_a   1.000
_cell.length_b   1.000
_cell.length_c   1.000
_cell.angle_alpha   90.00
_cell.angle_beta   90.00
_cell.angle_gamma   90.00
#
_symmetry.space_group_name_H-M   'P 1'
#
loop_
_entity.id
_entity.type
_entity.pdbx_description
1 polymer ?
#
loop_
_entity_poly.entity_id
_entity_poly.type
_entity_poly.pdbx_seq_one_letter_code
_entity_poly.pdbx_strand_id
1 'polypeptide(L)'
;MSLRPKKKPEPLDESLLYEYAVGALGRRMRTVVELKRLMRTRVEEGDVGQAKIDAVVQRLKEQRYLDDSAYAVTFTRLRQENDKFGKRRVQQELSRKGVGTDLISTTLDTAYENVSEEELARKHLDRKRVKQPVNEKESARVVRLLVRGGFSLGVIFKILKSWNLPDETLAALETIELNDNAVSD
;
A
#
# COMPACT_ATOMS: atom_id res chain seq x y z
N MET A 1 4.40 35.19 -17.76
CA MET A 1 5.59 34.30 -17.76
C MET A 1 5.18 32.99 -18.45
N SER A 2 5.63 32.80 -19.70
CA SER A 2 5.33 31.60 -20.49
C SER A 2 6.24 30.45 -20.01
N LEU A 3 5.67 29.40 -19.43
CA LEU A 3 6.37 28.17 -19.09
C LEU A 3 6.79 27.47 -20.38
N ARG A 4 8.08 27.50 -20.72
CA ARG A 4 8.62 26.70 -21.83
C ARG A 4 8.27 25.23 -21.62
N PRO A 5 7.63 24.54 -22.58
CA PRO A 5 7.38 23.10 -22.47
C PRO A 5 8.71 22.39 -22.32
N LYS A 6 8.82 21.56 -21.26
CA LYS A 6 9.99 20.68 -21.07
C LYS A 6 10.07 19.74 -22.28
N LYS A 7 11.17 19.84 -23.05
CA LYS A 7 11.46 18.95 -24.18
C LYS A 7 11.39 17.50 -23.68
N LYS A 8 10.56 16.64 -24.29
CA LYS A 8 10.57 15.20 -24.00
C LYS A 8 12.00 14.68 -24.17
N PRO A 9 12.54 13.89 -23.23
CA PRO A 9 13.87 13.30 -23.40
C PRO A 9 13.88 12.41 -24.64
N GLU A 10 15.02 12.30 -25.31
CA GLU A 10 15.18 11.38 -26.43
C GLU A 10 14.95 9.94 -25.99
N PRO A 11 14.26 9.13 -26.81
CA PRO A 11 14.04 7.72 -26.52
C PRO A 11 15.38 6.97 -26.35
N LEU A 12 15.45 6.14 -25.32
CA LEU A 12 16.62 5.32 -25.05
C LEU A 12 16.56 4.03 -25.91
N ASP A 13 17.72 3.55 -26.32
CA ASP A 13 17.85 2.18 -26.79
C ASP A 13 17.73 1.18 -25.64
N GLU A 14 17.71 -0.12 -25.93
CA GLU A 14 17.52 -1.16 -24.93
C GLU A 14 18.64 -1.21 -23.88
N SER A 15 19.89 -0.97 -24.29
CA SER A 15 21.05 -1.00 -23.38
C SER A 15 21.00 0.16 -22.39
N LEU A 16 20.79 1.37 -22.87
CA LEU A 16 20.64 2.57 -22.03
C LEU A 16 19.39 2.50 -21.16
N LEU A 17 18.30 1.89 -21.64
CA LEU A 17 17.09 1.65 -20.87
C LEU A 17 17.35 0.67 -19.72
N TYR A 18 18.14 -0.38 -19.97
CA TYR A 18 18.56 -1.31 -18.94
C TYR A 18 19.40 -0.62 -17.85
N GLU A 19 20.40 0.16 -18.22
CA GLU A 19 21.22 0.93 -17.26
C GLU A 19 20.37 1.91 -16.45
N TYR A 20 19.43 2.59 -17.11
CA TYR A 20 18.48 3.48 -16.45
C TYR A 20 17.62 2.73 -15.41
N ALA A 21 17.14 1.53 -15.77
CA ALA A 21 16.33 0.70 -14.90
C ALA A 21 17.13 0.19 -13.69
N VAL A 22 18.36 -0.29 -13.89
CA VAL A 22 19.28 -0.70 -12.81
C VAL A 22 19.56 0.46 -11.87
N GLY A 23 19.86 1.65 -12.39
CA GLY A 23 20.04 2.85 -11.58
C GLY A 23 18.76 3.25 -10.81
N ALA A 24 17.58 2.98 -11.35
CA ALA A 24 16.31 3.24 -10.66
C ALA A 24 16.05 2.24 -9.51
N LEU A 25 16.43 0.97 -9.70
CA LEU A 25 16.34 -0.08 -8.67
C LEU A 25 17.37 0.10 -7.56
N GLY A 26 18.57 0.57 -7.87
CA GLY A 26 19.61 0.88 -6.89
C GLY A 26 19.22 2.00 -5.91
N ARG A 27 18.30 2.88 -6.29
CA ARG A 27 17.81 3.94 -5.41
C ARG A 27 16.70 3.49 -4.46
N ARG A 28 15.84 2.58 -4.89
CA ARG A 28 14.79 1.96 -4.06
C ARG A 28 14.21 0.72 -4.75
N MET A 29 13.71 -0.20 -3.97
CA MET A 29 12.91 -1.32 -4.49
C MET A 29 11.68 -0.80 -5.25
N ARG A 30 11.35 -1.49 -6.35
CA ARG A 30 10.17 -1.19 -7.19
C ARG A 30 9.51 -2.47 -7.63
N THR A 31 8.20 -2.41 -7.87
CA THR A 31 7.48 -3.48 -8.56
C THR A 31 7.73 -3.43 -10.05
N VAL A 32 7.41 -4.53 -10.74
CA VAL A 32 7.41 -4.61 -12.22
C VAL A 32 6.57 -3.48 -12.80
N VAL A 33 5.38 -3.22 -12.26
CA VAL A 33 4.47 -2.17 -12.75
C VAL A 33 5.04 -0.78 -12.52
N GLU A 34 5.62 -0.50 -11.34
CA GLU A 34 6.27 0.78 -11.06
C GLU A 34 7.46 1.03 -11.99
N LEU A 35 8.26 0.00 -12.26
CA LEU A 35 9.42 0.12 -13.14
C LEU A 35 9.00 0.30 -14.60
N LYS A 36 8.03 -0.47 -15.10
CA LYS A 36 7.46 -0.29 -16.45
C LYS A 36 6.90 1.13 -16.64
N ARG A 37 6.17 1.65 -15.66
CA ARG A 37 5.66 3.04 -15.71
C ARG A 37 6.78 4.06 -15.82
N LEU A 38 7.89 3.85 -15.12
CA LEU A 38 9.05 4.74 -15.17
C LEU A 38 9.74 4.68 -16.54
N MET A 39 9.93 3.48 -17.11
CA MET A 39 10.58 3.27 -18.40
C MET A 39 9.76 3.80 -19.58
N ARG A 40 8.40 3.78 -19.50
CA ARG A 40 7.52 4.34 -20.55
C ARG A 40 7.80 5.80 -20.89
N THR A 41 8.37 6.56 -19.97
CA THR A 41 8.74 7.95 -20.22
C THR A 41 10.06 8.11 -20.96
N ARG A 42 10.76 7.00 -21.24
CA ARG A 42 12.11 6.95 -21.77
C ARG A 42 12.23 6.20 -23.10
N VAL A 43 11.14 5.67 -23.61
CA VAL A 43 11.08 4.98 -24.89
C VAL A 43 10.11 5.68 -25.84
N GLU A 44 10.18 5.33 -27.11
CA GLU A 44 9.17 5.69 -28.11
C GLU A 44 7.79 5.11 -27.76
N GLU A 45 6.74 5.78 -28.22
CA GLU A 45 5.37 5.31 -28.05
C GLU A 45 5.08 4.13 -29.01
N GLY A 46 4.20 3.22 -28.59
CA GLY A 46 3.79 2.07 -29.40
C GLY A 46 4.54 0.78 -29.09
N ASP A 47 4.39 -0.19 -30.00
CA ASP A 47 4.82 -1.59 -29.78
C ASP A 47 6.34 -1.72 -29.64
N VAL A 48 7.11 -0.94 -30.37
CA VAL A 48 8.58 -0.95 -30.32
C VAL A 48 9.08 -0.57 -28.93
N GLY A 49 8.56 0.52 -28.37
CA GLY A 49 8.91 0.94 -27.01
C GLY A 49 8.44 -0.06 -25.95
N GLN A 50 7.26 -0.67 -26.14
CA GLN A 50 6.77 -1.70 -25.25
C GLN A 50 7.65 -2.96 -25.30
N ALA A 51 8.09 -3.40 -26.47
CA ALA A 51 8.99 -4.55 -26.64
C ALA A 51 10.32 -4.34 -25.92
N LYS A 52 10.94 -3.15 -26.03
CA LYS A 52 12.15 -2.79 -25.28
C LYS A 52 11.95 -2.87 -23.76
N ILE A 53 10.84 -2.33 -23.26
CA ILE A 53 10.51 -2.40 -21.83
C ILE A 53 10.40 -3.85 -21.38
N ASP A 54 9.70 -4.70 -22.15
CA ASP A 54 9.47 -6.10 -21.77
C ASP A 54 10.78 -6.92 -21.80
N ALA A 55 11.65 -6.68 -22.76
CA ALA A 55 12.99 -7.30 -22.83
C ALA A 55 13.84 -6.92 -21.60
N VAL A 56 13.88 -5.62 -21.26
CA VAL A 56 14.61 -5.14 -20.07
C VAL A 56 14.04 -5.73 -18.78
N VAL A 57 12.71 -5.77 -18.62
CA VAL A 57 12.05 -6.36 -17.44
C VAL A 57 12.39 -7.83 -17.31
N GLN A 58 12.33 -8.57 -18.42
CA GLN A 58 12.65 -10.01 -18.42
C GLN A 58 14.10 -10.25 -17.97
N ARG A 59 15.04 -9.51 -18.53
CA ARG A 59 16.48 -9.58 -18.17
C ARG A 59 16.70 -9.26 -16.69
N LEU A 60 16.04 -8.24 -16.15
CA LEU A 60 16.15 -7.85 -14.73
C LEU A 60 15.58 -8.92 -13.80
N LYS A 61 14.50 -9.63 -14.20
CA LYS A 61 13.95 -10.76 -13.46
C LYS A 61 14.91 -11.96 -13.44
N GLU A 62 15.47 -12.32 -14.59
CA GLU A 62 16.46 -13.40 -14.71
C GLU A 62 17.68 -13.15 -13.84
N GLN A 63 18.11 -11.91 -13.74
CA GLN A 63 19.24 -11.47 -12.91
C GLN A 63 18.86 -11.22 -11.44
N ARG A 64 17.59 -11.44 -11.07
CA ARG A 64 17.05 -11.21 -9.71
C ARG A 64 17.18 -9.77 -9.19
N TYR A 65 17.32 -8.78 -10.08
CA TYR A 65 17.22 -7.38 -9.69
C TYR A 65 15.79 -6.90 -9.51
N LEU A 66 14.81 -7.60 -10.12
CA LEU A 66 13.40 -7.28 -10.08
C LEU A 66 12.61 -8.52 -9.63
N ASP A 67 12.03 -8.45 -8.44
CA ASP A 67 11.30 -9.53 -7.80
C ASP A 67 10.13 -8.97 -6.99
N ASP A 68 8.91 -9.13 -7.51
CA ASP A 68 7.68 -8.67 -6.85
C ASP A 68 7.37 -9.47 -5.58
N SER A 69 7.86 -10.72 -5.45
CA SER A 69 7.70 -11.53 -4.24
C SER A 69 8.55 -10.97 -3.10
N ALA A 70 9.84 -10.77 -3.34
CA ALA A 70 10.75 -10.16 -2.38
C ALA A 70 10.29 -8.73 -1.99
N TYR A 71 9.76 -7.99 -2.99
CA TYR A 71 9.15 -6.68 -2.75
C TYR A 71 7.96 -6.77 -1.80
N ALA A 72 6.99 -7.66 -2.07
CA ALA A 72 5.77 -7.79 -1.28
C ALA A 72 6.08 -8.18 0.18
N VAL A 73 6.97 -9.15 0.39
CA VAL A 73 7.41 -9.58 1.73
C VAL A 73 8.06 -8.43 2.49
N THR A 74 9.05 -7.76 1.89
CA THR A 74 9.76 -6.65 2.53
C THR A 74 8.82 -5.48 2.83
N PHE A 75 7.97 -5.12 1.87
CA PHE A 75 6.99 -4.04 2.04
C PHE A 75 6.02 -4.34 3.18
N THR A 76 5.45 -5.55 3.22
CA THR A 76 4.52 -5.98 4.26
C THR A 76 5.17 -5.90 5.64
N ARG A 77 6.37 -6.46 5.80
CA ARG A 77 7.12 -6.42 7.05
C ARG A 77 7.35 -4.97 7.52
N LEU A 78 7.82 -4.08 6.64
CA LEU A 78 8.06 -2.68 7.00
C LEU A 78 6.78 -1.94 7.40
N ARG A 79 5.65 -2.20 6.71
CA ARG A 79 4.35 -1.61 7.07
C ARG A 79 3.82 -2.11 8.40
N GLN A 80 4.02 -3.39 8.70
CA GLN A 80 3.63 -4.00 9.96
C GLN A 80 4.52 -3.51 11.13
N GLU A 81 5.86 -3.53 10.93
CA GLU A 81 6.83 -3.16 11.97
C GLU A 81 6.85 -1.65 12.26
N ASN A 82 6.85 -0.81 11.22
CA ASN A 82 7.02 0.63 11.39
C ASN A 82 5.68 1.36 11.53
N ASP A 83 4.68 1.03 10.69
CA ASP A 83 3.42 1.76 10.64
C ASP A 83 2.32 1.12 11.48
N LYS A 84 2.52 -0.14 11.91
CA LYS A 84 1.53 -0.94 12.64
C LYS A 84 0.22 -1.03 11.86
N PHE A 85 0.28 -1.17 10.52
CA PHE A 85 -0.91 -1.27 9.68
C PHE A 85 -1.53 -2.66 9.74
N GLY A 86 -2.86 -2.69 9.71
CA GLY A 86 -3.66 -3.91 9.55
C GLY A 86 -3.56 -4.47 8.12
N LYS A 87 -3.93 -5.74 7.98
CA LYS A 87 -3.83 -6.52 6.74
C LYS A 87 -4.48 -5.83 5.55
N ARG A 88 -5.71 -5.29 5.70
CA ARG A 88 -6.46 -4.62 4.61
C ARG A 88 -5.72 -3.41 4.04
N ARG A 89 -5.09 -2.62 4.89
CA ARG A 89 -4.32 -1.44 4.44
C ARG A 89 -3.12 -1.84 3.60
N VAL A 90 -2.36 -2.84 4.04
CA VAL A 90 -1.19 -3.33 3.30
C VAL A 90 -1.61 -3.97 1.97
N GLN A 91 -2.72 -4.71 1.96
CA GLN A 91 -3.32 -5.26 0.74
C GLN A 91 -3.62 -4.16 -0.30
N GLN A 92 -4.31 -3.10 0.11
CA GLN A 92 -4.63 -1.97 -0.77
C GLN A 92 -3.37 -1.27 -1.31
N GLU A 93 -2.35 -1.11 -0.47
CA GLU A 93 -1.10 -0.47 -0.89
C GLU A 93 -0.33 -1.33 -1.89
N LEU A 94 -0.23 -2.65 -1.69
CA LEU A 94 0.40 -3.58 -2.63
C LEU A 94 -0.36 -3.63 -3.97
N SER A 95 -1.70 -3.67 -3.92
CA SER A 95 -2.53 -3.62 -5.12
C SER A 95 -2.30 -2.33 -5.93
N ARG A 96 -2.27 -1.16 -5.29
CA ARG A 96 -1.96 0.12 -5.95
C ARG A 96 -0.57 0.15 -6.58
N LYS A 97 0.36 -0.64 -6.07
CA LYS A 97 1.72 -0.81 -6.60
C LYS A 97 1.79 -1.83 -7.74
N GLY A 98 0.66 -2.49 -8.04
CA GLY A 98 0.55 -3.44 -9.13
C GLY A 98 1.13 -4.82 -8.83
N VAL A 99 1.23 -5.20 -7.57
CA VAL A 99 1.53 -6.59 -7.17
C VAL A 99 0.31 -7.46 -7.48
N GLY A 100 0.53 -8.67 -8.00
CA GLY A 100 -0.54 -9.60 -8.37
C GLY A 100 -1.35 -10.09 -7.15
N THR A 101 -2.66 -10.28 -7.34
CA THR A 101 -3.60 -10.61 -6.26
C THR A 101 -3.22 -11.89 -5.50
N ASP A 102 -2.83 -12.95 -6.21
CA ASP A 102 -2.46 -14.23 -5.58
C ASP A 102 -1.19 -14.09 -4.71
N LEU A 103 -0.23 -13.33 -5.20
CA LEU A 103 0.99 -13.01 -4.46
C LEU A 103 0.71 -12.16 -3.22
N ILE A 104 -0.19 -11.18 -3.33
CA ILE A 104 -0.64 -10.38 -2.19
C ILE A 104 -1.30 -11.28 -1.15
N SER A 105 -2.26 -12.15 -1.55
CA SER A 105 -2.96 -13.04 -0.63
C SER A 105 -1.97 -13.93 0.12
N THR A 106 -1.13 -14.68 -0.61
CA THR A 106 -0.15 -15.59 0.00
C THR A 106 0.80 -14.88 0.96
N THR A 107 1.32 -13.70 0.54
CA THR A 107 2.24 -12.93 1.38
C THR A 107 1.58 -12.44 2.66
N LEU A 108 0.36 -11.92 2.55
CA LEU A 108 -0.36 -11.37 3.71
C LEU A 108 -0.88 -12.48 4.64
N ASP A 109 -1.32 -13.62 4.10
CA ASP A 109 -1.76 -14.75 4.90
C ASP A 109 -0.61 -15.23 5.79
N THR A 110 0.58 -15.42 5.22
CA THR A 110 1.77 -15.79 5.98
C THR A 110 2.20 -14.70 6.99
N ALA A 111 2.24 -13.44 6.57
CA ALA A 111 2.76 -12.36 7.42
C ALA A 111 1.85 -12.01 8.61
N TYR A 112 0.54 -12.26 8.49
CA TYR A 112 -0.45 -11.96 9.53
C TYR A 112 -1.01 -13.20 10.24
N GLU A 113 -0.52 -14.42 9.93
CA GLU A 113 -1.03 -15.67 10.47
C GLU A 113 -1.04 -15.70 12.01
N ASN A 114 0.06 -15.28 12.62
CA ASN A 114 0.24 -15.31 14.08
C ASN A 114 0.20 -13.90 14.70
N VAL A 115 -0.42 -12.93 14.03
CA VAL A 115 -0.50 -11.54 14.49
C VAL A 115 -1.86 -11.27 15.09
N SER A 116 -1.90 -10.89 16.37
CA SER A 116 -3.11 -10.36 17.00
C SER A 116 -3.46 -9.01 16.38
N GLU A 117 -4.56 -8.97 15.61
CA GLU A 117 -5.05 -7.74 15.00
C GLU A 117 -5.38 -6.68 16.05
N GLU A 118 -5.92 -7.09 17.21
CA GLU A 118 -6.23 -6.19 18.31
C GLU A 118 -4.97 -5.55 18.91
N GLU A 119 -3.94 -6.35 19.20
CA GLU A 119 -2.67 -5.79 19.69
C GLU A 119 -2.02 -4.85 18.70
N LEU A 120 -2.05 -5.21 17.42
CA LEU A 120 -1.51 -4.36 16.35
C LEU A 120 -2.26 -3.04 16.26
N ALA A 121 -3.61 -3.07 16.38
CA ALA A 121 -4.44 -1.87 16.40
C ALA A 121 -4.14 -0.97 17.61
N ARG A 122 -3.94 -1.55 18.80
CA ARG A 122 -3.52 -0.80 19.98
C ARG A 122 -2.17 -0.16 19.80
N LYS A 123 -1.17 -0.88 19.28
CA LYS A 123 0.16 -0.35 18.93
C LYS A 123 0.08 0.75 17.87
N HIS A 124 -0.88 0.67 16.93
CA HIS A 124 -1.12 1.74 15.95
C HIS A 124 -1.64 3.01 16.63
N LEU A 125 -2.59 2.88 17.57
CA LEU A 125 -3.12 4.01 18.36
C LEU A 125 -2.04 4.65 19.22
N ASP A 126 -1.22 3.84 19.92
CA ASP A 126 -0.11 4.32 20.74
C ASP A 126 0.90 5.11 19.91
N ARG A 127 1.28 4.57 18.74
CA ARG A 127 2.16 5.25 17.81
C ARG A 127 1.60 6.61 17.35
N LYS A 128 0.27 6.69 17.18
CA LYS A 128 -0.44 7.94 16.83
C LYS A 128 -0.72 8.83 18.04
N ARG A 129 -0.32 8.38 19.26
CA ARG A 129 -0.56 9.09 20.53
C ARG A 129 -2.05 9.41 20.73
N VAL A 130 -2.92 8.47 20.33
CA VAL A 130 -4.36 8.61 20.48
C VAL A 130 -4.72 8.33 21.94
N LYS A 131 -5.44 9.26 22.56
CA LYS A 131 -6.00 9.08 23.91
C LYS A 131 -7.39 8.46 23.81
N GLN A 132 -7.86 7.89 24.94
CA GLN A 132 -9.24 7.44 25.05
C GLN A 132 -10.20 8.61 24.73
N PRO A 133 -11.17 8.41 23.82
CA PRO A 133 -12.11 9.45 23.46
C PRO A 133 -13.10 9.71 24.60
N VAL A 134 -13.46 10.98 24.77
CA VAL A 134 -14.39 11.41 25.83
C VAL A 134 -15.78 11.78 25.29
N ASN A 135 -15.95 11.78 23.98
CA ASN A 135 -17.20 12.10 23.31
C ASN A 135 -17.32 11.38 21.96
N GLU A 136 -18.52 11.41 21.38
CA GLU A 136 -18.86 10.75 20.12
C GLU A 136 -17.97 11.22 18.95
N LYS A 137 -17.69 12.52 18.85
CA LYS A 137 -16.84 13.08 17.77
C LYS A 137 -15.42 12.53 17.82
N GLU A 138 -14.86 12.38 19.01
CA GLU A 138 -13.53 11.78 19.19
C GLU A 138 -13.57 10.28 18.90
N SER A 139 -14.62 9.58 19.32
CA SER A 139 -14.83 8.17 19.03
C SER A 139 -14.90 7.92 17.52
N ALA A 140 -15.68 8.70 16.78
CA ALA A 140 -15.76 8.66 15.33
C ALA A 140 -14.40 8.93 14.65
N ARG A 141 -13.56 9.82 15.24
CA ARG A 141 -12.20 10.06 14.75
C ARG A 141 -11.30 8.84 14.93
N VAL A 142 -11.40 8.17 16.07
CA VAL A 142 -10.64 6.93 16.33
C VAL A 142 -11.06 5.82 15.39
N VAL A 143 -12.37 5.63 15.19
CA VAL A 143 -12.91 4.65 14.22
C VAL A 143 -12.31 4.90 12.84
N ARG A 144 -12.46 6.10 12.29
CA ARG A 144 -11.90 6.44 10.96
C ARG A 144 -10.37 6.26 10.89
N LEU A 145 -9.64 6.48 11.97
CA LEU A 145 -8.20 6.24 12.03
C LEU A 145 -7.89 4.75 11.90
N LEU A 146 -8.60 3.90 12.64
CA LEU A 146 -8.40 2.45 12.62
C LEU A 146 -8.86 1.82 11.30
N VAL A 147 -9.98 2.27 10.74
CA VAL A 147 -10.44 1.84 9.39
C VAL A 147 -9.38 2.17 8.34
N ARG A 148 -8.85 3.41 8.33
CA ARG A 148 -7.75 3.79 7.43
C ARG A 148 -6.46 3.02 7.72
N GLY A 149 -6.26 2.58 8.95
CA GLY A 149 -5.17 1.69 9.36
C GLY A 149 -5.33 0.26 8.83
N GLY A 150 -6.52 -0.10 8.32
CA GLY A 150 -6.82 -1.40 7.73
C GLY A 150 -7.23 -2.46 8.74
N PHE A 151 -7.80 -2.06 9.87
CA PHE A 151 -8.31 -2.96 10.91
C PHE A 151 -9.76 -3.33 10.66
N SER A 152 -10.16 -4.55 11.11
CA SER A 152 -11.52 -5.02 11.00
C SER A 152 -12.45 -4.30 11.97
N LEU A 153 -13.73 -4.16 11.61
CA LEU A 153 -14.76 -3.54 12.45
C LEU A 153 -14.89 -4.25 13.81
N GLY A 154 -14.84 -5.58 13.80
CA GLY A 154 -14.92 -6.35 15.04
C GLY A 154 -13.82 -5.99 16.03
N VAL A 155 -12.58 -5.79 15.57
CA VAL A 155 -11.46 -5.33 16.39
C VAL A 155 -11.66 -3.88 16.85
N ILE A 156 -12.12 -3.01 15.98
CA ILE A 156 -12.37 -1.60 16.30
C ILE A 156 -13.40 -1.51 17.44
N PHE A 157 -14.54 -2.19 17.31
CA PHE A 157 -15.57 -2.20 18.36
C PHE A 157 -15.09 -2.84 19.65
N LYS A 158 -14.28 -3.90 19.58
CA LYS A 158 -13.68 -4.51 20.79
C LYS A 158 -12.79 -3.53 21.54
N ILE A 159 -11.99 -2.73 20.83
CA ILE A 159 -11.16 -1.67 21.43
C ILE A 159 -12.04 -0.57 22.05
N LEU A 160 -13.05 -0.08 21.33
CA LEU A 160 -13.95 0.95 21.82
C LEU A 160 -14.72 0.51 23.07
N LYS A 161 -15.23 -0.73 23.09
CA LYS A 161 -15.88 -1.32 24.27
C LYS A 161 -14.93 -1.38 25.46
N SER A 162 -13.66 -1.72 25.26
CA SER A 162 -12.67 -1.75 26.34
C SER A 162 -12.39 -0.37 26.96
N TRP A 163 -12.82 0.69 26.31
CA TRP A 163 -12.76 2.06 26.82
C TRP A 163 -14.05 2.52 27.49
N ASN A 164 -15.01 1.59 27.75
CA ASN A 164 -16.28 1.87 28.42
C ASN A 164 -17.09 2.98 27.75
N LEU A 165 -17.08 3.06 26.42
CA LEU A 165 -17.94 3.99 25.68
C LEU A 165 -19.41 3.57 25.81
N PRO A 166 -20.36 4.52 25.89
CA PRO A 166 -21.79 4.24 25.92
C PRO A 166 -22.22 3.40 24.70
N ASP A 167 -23.13 2.43 24.92
CA ASP A 167 -23.64 1.56 23.84
C ASP A 167 -24.34 2.37 22.75
N GLU A 168 -24.97 3.48 23.08
CA GLU A 168 -25.59 4.41 22.12
C GLU A 168 -24.55 4.99 21.15
N THR A 169 -23.36 5.35 21.66
CA THR A 169 -22.24 5.83 20.83
C THR A 169 -21.72 4.72 19.89
N LEU A 170 -21.67 3.49 20.37
CA LEU A 170 -21.25 2.35 19.56
C LEU A 170 -22.25 2.06 18.44
N ALA A 171 -23.57 2.07 18.72
CA ALA A 171 -24.63 1.86 17.75
C ALA A 171 -24.64 2.97 16.67
N ALA A 172 -24.44 4.23 17.05
CA ALA A 172 -24.34 5.35 16.11
C ALA A 172 -23.14 5.19 15.16
N LEU A 173 -22.00 4.68 15.65
CA LEU A 173 -20.80 4.45 14.83
C LEU A 173 -20.97 3.29 13.84
N GLU A 174 -21.72 2.23 14.19
CA GLU A 174 -22.08 1.15 13.27
C GLU A 174 -22.88 1.66 12.04
N THR A 175 -23.77 2.62 12.27
CA THR A 175 -24.61 3.20 11.21
C THR A 175 -23.81 4.07 10.24
N ILE A 176 -22.79 4.79 10.71
CA ILE A 176 -21.94 5.66 9.88
C ILE A 176 -21.09 4.84 8.89
N GLU A 177 -20.61 3.66 9.29
CA GLU A 177 -19.76 2.84 8.43
C GLU A 177 -20.51 2.05 7.37
N LEU A 178 -21.75 1.68 7.63
CA LEU A 178 -22.62 1.06 6.60
C LEU A 178 -22.86 2.02 5.44
N ASN A 179 -22.89 3.33 5.70
CA ASN A 179 -23.07 4.35 4.66
C ASN A 179 -21.78 4.67 3.89
N ASP A 180 -20.60 4.65 4.52
CA ASP A 180 -19.31 4.91 3.83
C ASP A 180 -18.89 3.75 2.90
N ASN A 181 -19.27 2.50 3.19
CA ASN A 181 -19.04 1.36 2.31
C ASN A 181 -20.00 1.32 1.11
N ALA A 182 -21.20 1.90 1.21
CA ALA A 182 -22.17 1.93 0.13
C ALA A 182 -21.87 3.00 -0.96
N VAL A 183 -20.95 3.94 -0.71
CA VAL A 183 -20.56 5.01 -1.64
C VAL A 183 -19.27 4.68 -2.41
N SER A 184 -18.63 3.53 -2.13
CA SER A 184 -17.32 3.14 -2.70
C SER A 184 -17.38 1.97 -3.70
N ASP A 185 -18.59 1.56 -4.14
CA ASP A 185 -18.81 0.59 -5.23
C ASP A 185 -19.17 1.29 -6.57
#